data_58ba006c6074a6f12cbd59c3f21f439c
#
_entry.id   58ba006c6074a6f12cbd59c3f21f439c
#
_cell.length_a   1.000
_cell.length_b   1.000
_cell.length_c   1.000
_cell.angle_alpha   90.00
_cell.angle_beta   90.00
_cell.angle_gamma   90.00
#
_symmetry.space_group_name_H-M   'P 1'
#
loop_
_entity.id
_entity.type
_entity.pdbx_description
1 polymer ?
#
loop_
_entity_poly.entity_id
_entity_poly.type
_entity_poly.pdbx_seq_one_letter_code
_entity_poly.pdbx_strand_id
1 'polypeptide(L)'
;SMVTVFIDTNHFRPDLPQYGNACSKTFLTPVNTTQEVVSGALECLKRIFRTSYKYKRAGVIVSGISGDNPVQTDFTDYNATAREKLRRLTEAVDNINRRNGSETIVLGSQQYTAKDGKGKADTFRNAIKHDLRSPNYTTRWSDILIVR
;
A
#
# COMPACT_ATOMS: atom_id res chain seq x y z
N SER A 1 2.05 4.16 16.17
CA SER A 1 2.16 3.45 14.88
C SER A 1 3.46 3.82 14.17
N MET A 2 3.98 2.90 13.36
CA MET A 2 5.24 3.06 12.65
C MET A 2 5.08 2.56 11.21
N VAL A 3 5.65 3.28 10.25
CA VAL A 3 5.78 2.85 8.87
C VAL A 3 7.25 2.62 8.53
N THR A 4 7.55 1.47 7.93
CA THR A 4 8.89 1.12 7.45
C THR A 4 8.81 0.89 5.95
N VAL A 5 9.68 1.55 5.20
CA VAL A 5 9.83 1.38 3.76
C VAL A 5 11.17 0.74 3.48
N PHE A 6 11.19 -0.26 2.61
CA PHE A 6 12.42 -0.89 2.15
C PHE A 6 12.45 -0.99 0.63
N ILE A 7 13.64 -0.97 0.07
CA ILE A 7 13.90 -1.15 -1.36
C ILE A 7 15.15 -1.99 -1.53
N ASP A 8 15.10 -2.94 -2.48
CA ASP A 8 16.20 -3.86 -2.77
C ASP A 8 16.40 -4.04 -4.26
N THR A 9 17.65 -4.22 -4.65
CA THR A 9 18.04 -4.67 -6.00
C THR A 9 17.89 -6.19 -6.14
N ASN A 10 18.12 -6.72 -7.33
CA ASN A 10 18.05 -8.14 -7.57
C ASN A 10 19.37 -8.84 -7.18
N HIS A 11 19.40 -9.48 -6.01
CA HIS A 11 20.59 -10.21 -5.51
C HIS A 11 21.07 -11.36 -6.41
N PHE A 12 20.20 -11.86 -7.31
CA PHE A 12 20.55 -12.91 -8.28
C PHE A 12 21.23 -12.37 -9.55
N ARG A 13 21.47 -11.08 -9.63
CA ARG A 13 22.12 -10.40 -10.74
C ARG A 13 23.43 -9.74 -10.27
N PRO A 14 24.53 -10.55 -10.08
CA PRO A 14 25.81 -10.01 -9.61
C PRO A 14 26.49 -9.08 -10.64
N ASP A 15 26.03 -9.10 -11.88
CA ASP A 15 26.42 -8.20 -12.97
C ASP A 15 25.96 -6.75 -12.78
N LEU A 16 25.02 -6.50 -11.87
CA LEU A 16 24.49 -5.17 -11.58
C LEU A 16 24.92 -4.68 -10.20
N PRO A 17 25.09 -3.36 -10.03
CA PRO A 17 25.35 -2.78 -8.72
C PRO A 17 24.26 -3.16 -7.71
N GLN A 18 24.67 -3.64 -6.55
CA GLN A 18 23.76 -4.07 -5.49
C GLN A 18 23.52 -2.95 -4.48
N TYR A 19 22.27 -2.80 -4.07
CA TYR A 19 21.85 -1.85 -3.07
C TYR A 19 20.58 -2.34 -2.37
N GLY A 20 20.55 -2.25 -1.07
CA GLY A 20 19.37 -2.50 -0.25
C GLY A 20 19.37 -1.54 0.93
N ASN A 21 18.23 -0.95 1.23
CA ASN A 21 18.10 -0.05 2.36
C ASN A 21 16.65 -0.02 2.87
N ALA A 22 16.51 0.33 4.14
CA ALA A 22 15.22 0.52 4.80
C ALA A 22 15.23 1.78 5.66
N CYS A 23 14.08 2.42 5.77
CA CYS A 23 13.88 3.59 6.64
C CYS A 23 12.54 3.45 7.34
N SER A 24 12.53 3.76 8.64
CA SER A 24 11.32 3.75 9.46
C SER A 24 10.98 5.16 9.93
N LYS A 25 9.68 5.46 9.98
CA LYS A 25 9.13 6.65 10.59
C LYS A 25 8.10 6.25 11.64
N THR A 26 8.31 6.70 12.87
CA THR A 26 7.33 6.56 13.95
C THR A 26 6.44 7.79 13.98
N PHE A 27 5.14 7.57 14.09
CA PHE A 27 4.17 8.64 14.31
C PHE A 27 3.97 8.84 15.80
N LEU A 28 4.10 10.06 16.26
CA LEU A 28 3.89 10.44 17.68
C LEU A 28 2.45 10.10 18.09
N THR A 29 1.50 10.45 17.25
CA THR A 29 0.10 10.09 17.43
C THR A 29 -0.27 8.96 16.46
N PRO A 30 -1.01 7.93 16.90
CA PRO A 30 -1.50 6.89 16.01
C PRO A 30 -2.26 7.48 14.82
N VAL A 31 -1.94 7.02 13.62
CA VAL A 31 -2.55 7.46 12.37
C VAL A 31 -3.40 6.32 11.79
N ASN A 32 -4.56 6.66 11.24
CA ASN A 32 -5.49 5.71 10.62
C ASN A 32 -5.90 6.13 9.20
N THR A 33 -5.39 7.25 8.69
CA THR A 33 -5.73 7.73 7.36
C THR A 33 -4.68 7.31 6.33
N THR A 34 -5.14 6.89 5.16
CA THR A 34 -4.27 6.48 4.05
C THR A 34 -3.27 7.58 3.68
N GLN A 35 -3.70 8.84 3.71
CA GLN A 35 -2.85 9.98 3.33
C GLN A 35 -1.68 10.18 4.29
N GLU A 36 -1.89 10.05 5.59
CA GLU A 36 -0.82 10.18 6.60
C GLU A 36 0.20 9.04 6.45
N VAL A 37 -0.28 7.80 6.29
CA VAL A 37 0.59 6.63 6.09
C VAL A 37 1.40 6.77 4.80
N VAL A 38 0.77 7.15 3.68
CA VAL A 38 1.43 7.34 2.39
C VAL A 38 2.45 8.48 2.45
N SER A 39 2.10 9.61 3.11
CA SER A 39 3.03 10.72 3.30
C SER A 39 4.28 10.29 4.07
N GLY A 40 4.10 9.56 5.18
CA GLY A 40 5.21 9.01 5.96
C GLY A 40 6.08 8.03 5.17
N ALA A 41 5.44 7.17 4.37
CA ALA A 41 6.15 6.24 3.50
C ALA A 41 6.96 6.95 2.41
N LEU A 42 6.40 7.99 1.79
CA LEU A 42 7.10 8.80 0.78
C LEU A 42 8.30 9.55 1.37
N GLU A 43 8.21 10.05 2.59
CA GLU A 43 9.36 10.66 3.27
C GLU A 43 10.48 9.63 3.50
N CYS A 44 10.14 8.43 3.96
CA CYS A 44 11.11 7.34 4.12
C CYS A 44 11.74 6.96 2.77
N LEU A 45 10.91 6.82 1.74
CA LEU A 45 11.40 6.48 0.39
C LEU A 45 12.37 7.53 -0.15
N LYS A 46 12.08 8.83 -0.01
CA LYS A 46 12.97 9.92 -0.43
C LYS A 46 14.35 9.85 0.21
N ARG A 47 14.47 9.34 1.44
CA ARG A 47 15.74 9.20 2.15
C ARG A 47 16.60 8.07 1.61
N ILE A 48 15.98 6.95 1.22
CA ILE A 48 16.69 5.74 0.82
C ILE A 48 16.82 5.58 -0.70
N PHE A 49 15.98 6.24 -1.49
CA PHE A 49 15.97 6.10 -2.95
C PHE A 49 17.24 6.68 -3.58
N ARG A 50 17.84 5.91 -4.51
CA ARG A 50 19.00 6.30 -5.31
C ARG A 50 18.70 6.01 -6.78
N THR A 51 18.85 7.00 -7.65
CA THR A 51 18.51 6.89 -9.08
C THR A 51 19.43 5.95 -9.88
N SER A 52 20.61 5.66 -9.35
CA SER A 52 21.64 4.85 -10.06
C SER A 52 21.41 3.33 -10.00
N TYR A 53 20.42 2.87 -9.24
CA TYR A 53 20.17 1.43 -9.05
C TYR A 53 18.89 0.96 -9.73
N LYS A 54 18.90 -0.30 -10.18
CA LYS A 54 17.71 -0.99 -10.72
C LYS A 54 17.06 -1.82 -9.64
N TYR A 55 16.01 -1.29 -9.05
CA TYR A 55 15.27 -1.95 -7.98
C TYR A 55 14.46 -3.13 -8.50
N LYS A 56 14.44 -4.22 -7.75
CA LYS A 56 13.65 -5.42 -7.99
C LYS A 56 12.46 -5.50 -7.03
N ARG A 57 12.66 -5.06 -5.79
CA ARG A 57 11.66 -5.17 -4.73
C ARG A 57 11.58 -3.87 -3.96
N ALA A 58 10.35 -3.48 -3.66
CA ALA A 58 10.03 -2.41 -2.72
C ALA A 58 8.86 -2.87 -1.86
N GLY A 59 8.81 -2.42 -0.62
CA GLY A 59 7.70 -2.75 0.26
C GLY A 59 7.51 -1.72 1.36
N VAL A 60 6.31 -1.74 1.91
CA VAL A 60 5.91 -0.92 3.05
C VAL A 60 5.37 -1.86 4.13
N ILE A 61 5.85 -1.69 5.35
CA ILE A 61 5.41 -2.43 6.53
C ILE A 61 4.80 -1.41 7.50
N VAL A 62 3.58 -1.64 7.91
CA VAL A 62 2.93 -0.87 8.97
C VAL A 62 2.93 -1.71 10.24
N SER A 63 3.41 -1.15 11.34
CA SER A 63 3.51 -1.82 12.63
C SER A 63 3.06 -0.92 13.79
N GLY A 64 2.90 -1.49 14.97
CA GLY A 64 2.37 -0.76 16.12
C GLY A 64 0.92 -0.33 15.90
N ILE A 65 0.12 -1.21 15.27
CA ILE A 65 -1.30 -0.98 15.05
C ILE A 65 -2.00 -1.17 16.39
N SER A 66 -2.73 -0.16 16.84
CA SER A 66 -3.58 -0.19 18.03
C SER A 66 -5.05 -0.10 17.64
N GLY A 67 -5.94 -0.61 18.50
CA GLY A 67 -7.38 -0.42 18.32
C GLY A 67 -7.78 1.06 18.39
N ASP A 68 -9.04 1.33 18.08
CA ASP A 68 -9.62 2.69 18.03
C ASP A 68 -9.93 3.21 19.45
N ASN A 69 -8.96 3.07 20.35
CA ASN A 69 -9.06 3.59 21.71
C ASN A 69 -8.77 5.09 21.74
N PRO A 70 -9.24 5.82 22.77
CA PRO A 70 -8.88 7.23 22.95
C PRO A 70 -7.36 7.39 22.91
N VAL A 71 -6.87 8.11 21.93
CA VAL A 71 -5.44 8.34 21.74
C VAL A 71 -5.06 9.55 22.54
N GLN A 72 -4.04 9.39 23.39
CA GLN A 72 -3.41 10.53 24.04
C GLN A 72 -2.72 11.38 22.96
N THR A 73 -3.21 12.58 22.78
CA THR A 73 -2.71 13.51 21.77
C THR A 73 -1.56 14.34 22.35
N ASP A 74 -0.52 14.52 21.54
CA ASP A 74 0.58 15.40 21.88
C ASP A 74 0.18 16.86 21.59
N PHE A 75 0.57 17.77 22.49
CA PHE A 75 0.21 19.20 22.42
C PHE A 75 0.85 19.94 21.23
N THR A 76 1.89 19.37 20.62
CA THR A 76 2.74 20.11 19.67
C THR A 76 2.28 19.99 18.21
N ASP A 77 1.54 18.92 17.84
CA ASP A 77 1.28 18.63 16.42
C ASP A 77 -0.18 18.20 16.14
N TYR A 78 -1.06 18.43 17.10
CA TYR A 78 -2.44 17.96 17.00
C TYR A 78 -3.39 19.02 16.44
N ASN A 79 -3.70 18.92 15.16
CA ASN A 79 -4.81 19.64 14.55
C ASN A 79 -6.07 18.77 14.51
N ALA A 80 -6.89 18.86 15.56
CA ALA A 80 -8.12 18.08 15.72
C ALA A 80 -9.09 18.24 14.51
N THR A 81 -9.23 19.46 14.03
CA THR A 81 -10.14 19.77 12.93
C THR A 81 -9.70 19.14 11.61
N ALA A 82 -8.40 19.22 11.31
CA ALA A 82 -7.86 18.61 10.10
C ALA A 82 -7.96 17.08 10.14
N ARG A 83 -7.67 16.46 11.28
CA ARG A 83 -7.79 15.01 11.48
C ARG A 83 -9.23 14.52 11.36
N GLU A 84 -10.17 15.24 11.96
CA GLU A 84 -11.58 14.87 11.86
C GLU A 84 -12.07 14.96 10.40
N LYS A 85 -11.63 15.97 9.65
CA LYS A 85 -11.93 16.09 8.22
C LYS A 85 -11.35 14.91 7.41
N LEU A 86 -10.12 14.52 7.68
CA LEU A 86 -9.47 13.36 7.02
C LEU A 86 -10.17 12.06 7.38
N ARG A 87 -10.56 11.87 8.63
CA ARG A 87 -11.31 10.69 9.08
C ARG A 87 -12.65 10.58 8.34
N ARG A 88 -13.43 11.65 8.28
CA ARG A 88 -14.70 11.68 7.54
C ARG A 88 -14.51 11.40 6.05
N LEU A 89 -13.44 11.92 5.45
CA LEU A 89 -13.11 11.65 4.05
C LEU A 89 -12.80 10.16 3.84
N THR A 90 -11.98 9.56 4.70
CA THR A 90 -11.64 8.13 4.63
C THR A 90 -12.90 7.27 4.78
N GLU A 91 -13.75 7.55 5.76
CA GLU A 91 -15.02 6.84 5.96
C GLU A 91 -15.95 6.95 4.74
N ALA A 92 -16.03 8.14 4.12
CA ALA A 92 -16.82 8.33 2.90
C ALA A 92 -16.32 7.51 1.72
N VAL A 93 -14.99 7.49 1.50
CA VAL A 93 -14.33 6.69 0.45
C VAL A 93 -14.56 5.20 0.70
N ASP A 94 -14.37 4.74 1.93
CA ASP A 94 -14.56 3.33 2.30
C ASP A 94 -16.01 2.89 2.11
N ASN A 95 -16.97 3.74 2.46
CA ASN A 95 -18.39 3.48 2.26
C ASN A 95 -18.75 3.36 0.76
N ILE A 96 -18.21 4.23 -0.08
CA ILE A 96 -18.42 4.17 -1.53
C ILE A 96 -17.80 2.88 -2.09
N ASN A 97 -16.57 2.56 -1.72
CA ASN A 97 -15.87 1.36 -2.16
C ASN A 97 -16.56 0.07 -1.68
N ARG A 98 -17.17 0.09 -0.50
CA ARG A 98 -17.94 -1.04 0.02
C ARG A 98 -19.26 -1.25 -0.73
N ARG A 99 -19.96 -0.17 -1.11
CA ARG A 99 -21.25 -0.23 -1.80
C ARG A 99 -21.13 -0.53 -3.29
N ASN A 100 -20.14 0.06 -3.96
CA ASN A 100 -20.03 0.03 -5.43
C ASN A 100 -18.92 -0.90 -5.92
N GLY A 101 -18.25 -1.59 -5.02
CA GLY A 101 -17.12 -2.47 -5.31
C GLY A 101 -15.77 -1.85 -4.94
N SER A 102 -14.82 -2.71 -4.60
CA SER A 102 -13.45 -2.30 -4.27
C SER A 102 -12.85 -1.47 -5.41
N GLU A 103 -12.09 -0.43 -5.07
CA GLU A 103 -11.41 0.43 -6.04
C GLU A 103 -12.31 1.32 -6.93
N THR A 104 -13.57 1.56 -6.52
CA THR A 104 -14.42 2.57 -7.17
C THR A 104 -13.81 3.97 -7.05
N ILE A 105 -13.29 4.30 -5.86
CA ILE A 105 -12.48 5.49 -5.61
C ILE A 105 -11.08 5.03 -5.22
N VAL A 106 -10.07 5.52 -5.94
CA VAL A 106 -8.65 5.24 -5.69
C VAL A 106 -7.85 6.54 -5.66
N LEU A 107 -6.68 6.50 -5.03
CA LEU A 107 -5.74 7.63 -5.11
C LEU A 107 -5.18 7.72 -6.54
N GLY A 108 -4.99 8.93 -7.04
CA GLY A 108 -4.45 9.16 -8.40
C GLY A 108 -3.09 8.50 -8.63
N SER A 109 -2.28 8.34 -7.59
CA SER A 109 -1.01 7.62 -7.63
C SER A 109 -1.15 6.11 -7.86
N GLN A 110 -2.32 5.53 -7.62
CA GLN A 110 -2.60 4.11 -7.89
C GLN A 110 -2.95 3.86 -9.37
N GLN A 111 -3.27 4.92 -10.12
CA GLN A 111 -3.53 4.85 -11.55
C GLN A 111 -2.23 5.09 -12.33
N TYR A 112 -1.28 4.18 -12.22
CA TYR A 112 -0.10 4.21 -13.07
C TYR A 112 -0.42 3.61 -14.43
N THR A 113 -0.49 4.44 -15.46
CA THR A 113 -0.56 4.00 -16.85
C THR A 113 0.87 3.75 -17.36
N ALA A 114 1.29 2.50 -17.37
CA ALA A 114 2.47 2.14 -18.15
C ALA A 114 2.11 2.30 -19.64
N LYS A 115 2.72 3.26 -20.32
CA LYS A 115 2.73 3.29 -21.79
C LYS A 115 3.66 2.16 -22.23
N ASP A 116 3.10 0.99 -22.57
CA ASP A 116 3.83 0.08 -23.41
C ASP A 116 3.98 0.74 -24.77
N GLY A 117 5.10 0.50 -25.47
CA GLY A 117 5.45 1.17 -26.73
C GLY A 117 4.44 0.97 -27.89
N LYS A 118 3.25 0.46 -27.62
CA LYS A 118 2.13 0.24 -28.56
C LYS A 118 0.92 1.15 -28.35
N GLY A 119 1.04 2.14 -27.47
CA GLY A 119 0.03 3.21 -27.34
C GLY A 119 -1.28 2.80 -26.66
N LYS A 120 -1.43 1.59 -26.15
CA LYS A 120 -2.53 1.20 -25.27
C LYS A 120 -2.16 1.52 -23.84
N ALA A 121 -2.92 2.40 -23.20
CA ALA A 121 -2.86 2.63 -21.77
C ALA A 121 -3.44 1.38 -21.07
N ASP A 122 -2.60 0.44 -20.68
CA ASP A 122 -3.00 -0.58 -19.71
C ASP A 122 -3.12 0.11 -18.36
N THR A 123 -4.34 0.33 -17.95
CA THR A 123 -4.64 0.77 -16.59
C THR A 123 -4.24 -0.38 -15.68
N PHE A 124 -3.21 -0.19 -14.85
CA PHE A 124 -2.78 -1.15 -13.84
C PHE A 124 -3.86 -1.25 -12.75
N ARG A 125 -5.01 -1.76 -13.14
CA ARG A 125 -6.01 -2.26 -12.21
C ARG A 125 -5.60 -3.68 -11.85
N ASN A 126 -5.09 -3.85 -10.63
CA ASN A 126 -4.69 -5.15 -10.08
C ASN A 126 -3.67 -5.92 -10.95
N ALA A 127 -2.40 -5.56 -10.82
CA ALA A 127 -1.30 -6.24 -11.51
C ALA A 127 -1.18 -7.74 -11.21
N ILE A 128 -1.90 -8.25 -10.20
CA ILE A 128 -1.95 -9.67 -9.89
C ILE A 128 -3.17 -10.26 -10.57
N LYS A 129 -2.94 -10.89 -11.72
CA LYS A 129 -3.98 -11.70 -12.37
C LYS A 129 -4.30 -12.89 -11.47
N HIS A 130 -5.54 -12.99 -11.08
CA HIS A 130 -6.06 -14.11 -10.28
C HIS A 130 -6.78 -15.17 -11.14
N ASP A 131 -6.52 -15.17 -12.43
CA ASP A 131 -7.21 -16.02 -13.42
C ASP A 131 -6.91 -17.51 -13.23
N LEU A 132 -5.74 -17.83 -12.63
CA LEU A 132 -5.28 -19.19 -12.37
C LEU A 132 -5.31 -19.49 -10.86
N ARG A 133 -6.47 -19.31 -10.24
CA ARG A 133 -6.69 -19.76 -8.86
C ARG A 133 -6.95 -21.25 -8.84
N SER A 134 -6.24 -21.97 -7.96
CA SER A 134 -6.64 -23.33 -7.61
C SER A 134 -8.02 -23.32 -6.95
N PRO A 135 -8.88 -24.30 -7.24
CA PRO A 135 -10.17 -24.45 -6.60
C PRO A 135 -10.04 -24.57 -5.07
N ASN A 136 -11.03 -24.05 -4.36
CA ASN A 136 -11.06 -24.06 -2.88
C ASN A 136 -11.68 -25.35 -2.35
N TYR A 137 -11.01 -26.47 -2.53
CA TYR A 137 -11.51 -27.82 -2.20
C TYR A 137 -11.93 -27.99 -0.73
N THR A 138 -11.39 -27.21 0.19
CA THR A 138 -11.67 -27.35 1.62
C THR A 138 -12.74 -26.39 2.16
N THR A 139 -13.05 -25.33 1.42
CA THR A 139 -13.94 -24.27 1.91
C THR A 139 -15.13 -23.99 0.98
N ARG A 140 -15.18 -24.60 -0.20
CA ARG A 140 -16.21 -24.37 -1.19
C ARG A 140 -16.72 -25.70 -1.78
N TRP A 141 -17.94 -26.08 -1.42
CA TRP A 141 -18.54 -27.35 -1.87
C TRP A 141 -18.64 -27.50 -3.40
N SER A 142 -18.85 -26.40 -4.12
CA SER A 142 -18.91 -26.40 -5.58
C SER A 142 -17.57 -26.72 -6.27
N ASP A 143 -16.48 -26.62 -5.54
CA ASP A 143 -15.13 -26.77 -6.08
C ASP A 143 -14.55 -28.18 -5.80
N ILE A 144 -15.33 -29.04 -5.11
CA ILE A 144 -14.91 -30.42 -4.82
C ILE A 144 -14.92 -31.24 -6.12
N LEU A 145 -13.84 -31.97 -6.35
CA LEU A 145 -13.69 -32.87 -7.48
C LEU A 145 -14.76 -33.99 -7.43
N ILE A 146 -15.59 -34.05 -8.45
CA ILE A 146 -16.54 -35.16 -8.63
C ILE A 146 -15.82 -36.26 -9.40
N VAL A 147 -15.56 -37.38 -8.73
CA VAL A 147 -15.05 -38.59 -9.40
C VAL A 147 -16.21 -39.24 -10.11
N ARG A 148 -16.09 -39.43 -11.43
CA ARG A 148 -17.02 -40.17 -12.28
C ARG A 148 -16.47 -41.53 -12.55
#